data_c4df5e26843fb8835b90790cb55f4192
#
_entry.id   c4df5e26843fb8835b90790cb55f4192
#
_cell.length_a   1.000
_cell.length_b   1.000
_cell.length_c   1.000
_cell.angle_alpha   90.00
_cell.angle_beta   90.00
_cell.angle_gamma   90.00
#
_symmetry.space_group_name_H-M   'P 1'
#
loop_
_entity.id
_entity.type
_entity.pdbx_description
1 polymer ?
#
loop_
_entity_poly.entity_id
_entity_poly.type
_entity_poly.pdbx_seq_one_letter_code
_entity_poly.pdbx_strand_id
1 'polypeptide(L)'
;MIDKLVKNIQKTNAPIVVGLDPMLNYVPEHIQKAAFAEYGETLEGAGEAIWQFNKGIVDATYDLIPAVKPQIAMYEQFGIEGLKVFKKTVDYCKEKGLVVIGDIKRGDIGSTSTAYAVGHIGKVQVGSKTYAGFDEDFITVNPYLGTDGIKPFVDVCKEENKGIFVLVKTSNPSSGEFQDRLVDGRPLYEIVGDMVDKWGSDVVGESGYSAVGAVVGATYPEMGKVLRKVMPKSFILVPGYGAQ
;
A
#
# COMPACT_ATOMS: atom_id res chain seq x y z
N MET A 1 -1.70 8.38 -11.51
CA MET A 1 -2.18 8.17 -10.11
C MET A 1 -1.50 9.08 -9.11
N ILE A 2 -0.20 9.29 -9.22
CA ILE A 2 0.53 10.17 -8.30
C ILE A 2 -0.06 11.58 -8.23
N ASP A 3 -0.49 12.15 -9.36
CA ASP A 3 -1.11 13.47 -9.39
C ASP A 3 -2.46 13.52 -8.67
N LYS A 4 -3.23 12.41 -8.67
CA LYS A 4 -4.46 12.29 -7.85
C LYS A 4 -4.12 12.36 -6.36
N LEU A 5 -3.07 11.64 -5.92
CA LEU A 5 -2.61 11.69 -4.53
C LEU A 5 -2.19 13.11 -4.13
N VAL A 6 -1.41 13.79 -4.97
CA VAL A 6 -0.98 15.18 -4.72
C VAL A 6 -2.18 16.12 -4.64
N LYS A 7 -3.14 16.02 -5.57
CA LYS A 7 -4.37 16.83 -5.54
C LYS A 7 -5.21 16.58 -4.29
N ASN A 8 -5.33 15.32 -3.86
CA ASN A 8 -6.04 14.99 -2.63
C ASN A 8 -5.34 15.59 -1.39
N ILE A 9 -4.00 15.49 -1.31
CA ILE A 9 -3.21 16.11 -0.22
C ILE A 9 -3.43 17.62 -0.18
N GLN A 10 -3.39 18.28 -1.34
CA GLN A 10 -3.62 19.73 -1.44
C GLN A 10 -5.04 20.10 -1.01
N LYS A 11 -6.04 19.32 -1.43
CA LYS A 11 -7.45 19.54 -1.10
C LYS A 11 -7.71 19.42 0.41
N THR A 12 -7.13 18.41 1.05
CA THR A 12 -7.32 18.15 2.48
C THR A 12 -6.34 18.93 3.36
N ASN A 13 -5.30 19.52 2.77
CA ASN A 13 -4.17 20.13 3.47
C ASN A 13 -3.54 19.20 4.53
N ALA A 14 -3.55 17.90 4.25
CA ALA A 14 -3.13 16.85 5.18
C ALA A 14 -2.37 15.74 4.44
N PRO A 15 -1.04 15.61 4.57
CA PRO A 15 -0.26 14.53 3.97
C PRO A 15 -0.30 13.26 4.85
N ILE A 16 -1.48 12.83 5.25
CA ILE A 16 -1.68 11.69 6.16
C ILE A 16 -2.41 10.55 5.48
N VAL A 17 -2.19 9.34 5.97
CA VAL A 17 -2.86 8.11 5.51
C VAL A 17 -3.42 7.39 6.73
N VAL A 18 -4.72 7.06 6.68
CA VAL A 18 -5.33 6.22 7.72
C VAL A 18 -5.08 4.75 7.38
N GLY A 19 -4.46 4.01 8.31
CA GLY A 19 -4.32 2.56 8.24
C GLY A 19 -5.67 1.88 8.51
N LEU A 20 -6.03 0.93 7.65
CA LEU A 20 -7.16 0.02 7.86
C LEU A 20 -6.59 -1.37 8.13
N ASP A 21 -6.11 -1.54 9.37
CA ASP A 21 -5.42 -2.73 9.85
C ASP A 21 -6.31 -3.45 10.90
N PRO A 22 -7.50 -3.96 10.51
CA PRO A 22 -8.52 -4.40 11.44
C PRO A 22 -8.13 -5.72 12.11
N MET A 23 -7.89 -5.68 13.41
CA MET A 23 -7.91 -6.88 14.25
C MET A 23 -9.29 -7.03 14.88
N LEU A 24 -9.80 -8.23 14.96
CA LEU A 24 -11.17 -8.45 15.44
C LEU A 24 -11.40 -7.92 16.86
N ASN A 25 -10.38 -8.00 17.72
CA ASN A 25 -10.41 -7.42 19.08
C ASN A 25 -10.39 -5.89 19.13
N TYR A 26 -10.15 -5.20 18.01
CA TYR A 26 -10.28 -3.74 17.90
C TYR A 26 -11.68 -3.32 17.46
N VAL A 27 -12.44 -4.25 16.87
CA VAL A 27 -13.81 -3.97 16.47
C VAL A 27 -14.70 -3.82 17.71
N PRO A 28 -15.46 -2.71 17.84
CA PRO A 28 -16.34 -2.51 18.97
C PRO A 28 -17.33 -3.68 19.18
N GLU A 29 -17.56 -4.05 20.45
CA GLU A 29 -18.34 -5.22 20.80
C GLU A 29 -19.75 -5.22 20.21
N HIS A 30 -20.39 -4.07 20.12
CA HIS A 30 -21.73 -3.95 19.53
C HIS A 30 -21.76 -4.28 18.04
N ILE A 31 -20.67 -3.96 17.29
CA ILE A 31 -20.52 -4.31 15.86
C ILE A 31 -20.31 -5.83 15.73
N GLN A 32 -19.43 -6.41 16.56
CA GLN A 32 -19.21 -7.85 16.56
C GLN A 32 -20.50 -8.62 16.87
N LYS A 33 -21.24 -8.23 17.92
CA LYS A 33 -22.51 -8.85 18.31
C LYS A 33 -23.55 -8.80 17.19
N ALA A 34 -23.66 -7.65 16.51
CA ALA A 34 -24.59 -7.50 15.39
C ALA A 34 -24.22 -8.45 14.22
N ALA A 35 -22.94 -8.48 13.83
CA ALA A 35 -22.46 -9.34 12.76
C ALA A 35 -22.61 -10.83 13.11
N PHE A 36 -22.29 -11.24 14.33
CA PHE A 36 -22.41 -12.62 14.76
C PHE A 36 -23.86 -13.08 14.96
N ALA A 37 -24.78 -12.18 15.27
CA ALA A 37 -26.21 -12.49 15.31
C ALA A 37 -26.77 -12.83 13.93
N GLU A 38 -26.24 -12.27 12.86
CA GLU A 38 -26.69 -12.49 11.48
C GLU A 38 -25.94 -13.63 10.79
N TYR A 39 -24.60 -13.68 10.94
CA TYR A 39 -23.71 -14.61 10.21
C TYR A 39 -23.08 -15.69 11.10
N GLY A 40 -23.39 -15.70 12.41
CA GLY A 40 -22.77 -16.60 13.39
C GLY A 40 -21.32 -16.23 13.74
N GLU A 41 -20.76 -16.97 14.69
CA GLU A 41 -19.33 -16.90 15.04
C GLU A 41 -18.50 -17.68 14.00
N THR A 42 -18.43 -17.14 12.79
CA THR A 42 -17.82 -17.75 11.60
C THR A 42 -16.81 -16.78 10.96
N LEU A 43 -16.05 -17.24 9.96
CA LEU A 43 -15.19 -16.35 9.17
C LEU A 43 -16.00 -15.28 8.41
N GLU A 44 -17.22 -15.61 8.00
CA GLU A 44 -18.14 -14.65 7.36
C GLU A 44 -18.61 -13.58 8.37
N GLY A 45 -19.02 -13.99 9.58
CA GLY A 45 -19.37 -13.05 10.65
C GLY A 45 -18.22 -12.15 11.08
N ALA A 46 -17.01 -12.71 11.18
CA ALA A 46 -15.80 -11.90 11.40
C ALA A 46 -15.54 -10.92 10.27
N GLY A 47 -15.70 -11.35 9.03
CA GLY A 47 -15.58 -10.49 7.85
C GLY A 47 -16.58 -9.33 7.86
N GLU A 48 -17.85 -9.60 8.16
CA GLU A 48 -18.87 -8.54 8.26
C GLU A 48 -18.57 -7.55 9.39
N ALA A 49 -18.12 -8.03 10.55
CA ALA A 49 -17.72 -7.16 11.66
C ALA A 49 -16.57 -6.20 11.25
N ILE A 50 -15.55 -6.72 10.56
CA ILE A 50 -14.44 -5.95 10.03
C ILE A 50 -14.93 -4.95 8.97
N TRP A 51 -15.83 -5.36 8.09
CA TRP A 51 -16.41 -4.47 7.09
C TRP A 51 -17.12 -3.28 7.71
N GLN A 52 -18.00 -3.50 8.68
CA GLN A 52 -18.74 -2.44 9.36
C GLN A 52 -17.79 -1.48 10.11
N PHE A 53 -16.75 -2.00 10.71
CA PHE A 53 -15.72 -1.21 11.38
C PHE A 53 -14.97 -0.31 10.39
N ASN A 54 -14.45 -0.88 9.29
CA ASN A 54 -13.76 -0.13 8.24
C ASN A 54 -14.68 0.95 7.64
N LYS A 55 -15.92 0.59 7.34
CA LYS A 55 -16.91 1.51 6.80
C LYS A 55 -17.13 2.70 7.73
N GLY A 56 -17.27 2.45 9.04
CA GLY A 56 -17.41 3.49 10.04
C GLY A 56 -16.21 4.44 10.10
N ILE A 57 -14.98 3.91 10.02
CA ILE A 57 -13.75 4.72 9.97
C ILE A 57 -13.74 5.58 8.71
N VAL A 58 -14.00 4.99 7.55
CA VAL A 58 -13.98 5.70 6.27
C VAL A 58 -15.05 6.78 6.25
N ASP A 59 -16.28 6.49 6.68
CA ASP A 59 -17.37 7.48 6.73
C ASP A 59 -17.05 8.68 7.64
N ALA A 60 -16.27 8.44 8.70
CA ALA A 60 -15.86 9.49 9.64
C ALA A 60 -14.65 10.32 9.17
N THR A 61 -13.91 9.87 8.15
CA THR A 61 -12.60 10.47 7.83
C THR A 61 -12.39 10.82 6.35
N TYR A 62 -13.23 10.33 5.43
CA TYR A 62 -12.98 10.43 3.98
C TYR A 62 -12.82 11.85 3.44
N ASP A 63 -13.41 12.84 4.07
CA ASP A 63 -13.32 14.26 3.70
C ASP A 63 -12.13 14.99 4.35
N LEU A 64 -11.46 14.34 5.30
CA LEU A 64 -10.33 14.88 6.08
C LEU A 64 -8.97 14.37 5.59
N ILE A 65 -8.93 13.25 4.87
CA ILE A 65 -7.71 12.55 4.50
C ILE A 65 -7.60 12.33 2.98
N PRO A 66 -6.40 12.30 2.41
CA PRO A 66 -6.19 12.04 0.98
C PRO A 66 -6.24 10.56 0.60
N ALA A 67 -5.92 9.67 1.54
CA ALA A 67 -5.69 8.26 1.27
C ALA A 67 -5.93 7.37 2.48
N VAL A 68 -6.17 6.07 2.20
CA VAL A 68 -6.20 4.97 3.19
C VAL A 68 -5.21 3.89 2.81
N LYS A 69 -4.80 3.09 3.80
CA LYS A 69 -3.85 1.98 3.61
C LYS A 69 -4.37 0.71 4.30
N PRO A 70 -5.18 -0.10 3.60
CA PRO A 70 -5.57 -1.41 4.11
C PRO A 70 -4.37 -2.39 4.08
N GLN A 71 -4.12 -3.04 5.24
CA GLN A 71 -3.08 -4.07 5.39
C GLN A 71 -3.68 -5.45 5.08
N ILE A 72 -3.28 -6.05 3.96
CA ILE A 72 -3.91 -7.28 3.46
C ILE A 72 -3.81 -8.47 4.44
N ALA A 73 -2.74 -8.58 5.21
CA ALA A 73 -2.57 -9.67 6.17
C ALA A 73 -3.70 -9.74 7.21
N MET A 74 -4.27 -8.58 7.58
CA MET A 74 -5.39 -8.49 8.53
C MET A 74 -6.70 -9.03 7.95
N TYR A 75 -6.76 -9.19 6.64
CA TYR A 75 -7.88 -9.78 5.91
C TYR A 75 -7.57 -11.23 5.51
N GLU A 76 -6.37 -11.51 5.02
CA GLU A 76 -5.94 -12.86 4.62
C GLU A 76 -6.08 -13.89 5.75
N GLN A 77 -5.89 -13.49 7.02
CA GLN A 77 -6.08 -14.36 8.17
C GLN A 77 -7.50 -14.95 8.28
N PHE A 78 -8.50 -14.32 7.66
CA PHE A 78 -9.88 -14.81 7.57
C PHE A 78 -10.18 -15.51 6.24
N GLY A 79 -9.14 -15.90 5.48
CA GLY A 79 -9.27 -16.62 4.22
C GLY A 79 -10.03 -15.83 3.15
N ILE A 80 -10.85 -16.55 2.38
CA ILE A 80 -11.59 -15.95 1.26
C ILE A 80 -12.57 -14.87 1.73
N GLU A 81 -13.22 -15.07 2.86
CA GLU A 81 -14.17 -14.09 3.40
C GLU A 81 -13.48 -12.79 3.77
N GLY A 82 -12.29 -12.85 4.35
CA GLY A 82 -11.46 -11.67 4.58
C GLY A 82 -11.04 -10.97 3.28
N LEU A 83 -10.64 -11.71 2.25
CA LEU A 83 -10.27 -11.13 0.95
C LEU A 83 -11.46 -10.49 0.23
N LYS A 84 -12.67 -11.02 0.37
CA LYS A 84 -13.90 -10.34 -0.10
C LYS A 84 -14.10 -9.00 0.59
N VAL A 85 -13.86 -8.94 1.91
CA VAL A 85 -13.93 -7.69 2.69
C VAL A 85 -12.83 -6.73 2.29
N PHE A 86 -11.60 -7.20 2.04
CA PHE A 86 -10.53 -6.36 1.52
C PHE A 86 -10.95 -5.68 0.22
N LYS A 87 -11.42 -6.45 -0.75
CA LYS A 87 -11.91 -5.91 -2.04
C LYS A 87 -13.05 -4.91 -1.84
N LYS A 88 -14.06 -5.26 -1.02
CA LYS A 88 -15.19 -4.38 -0.69
C LYS A 88 -14.73 -3.07 -0.05
N THR A 89 -13.71 -3.13 0.83
CA THR A 89 -13.11 -1.94 1.46
C THR A 89 -12.39 -1.07 0.43
N VAL A 90 -11.61 -1.66 -0.48
CA VAL A 90 -10.94 -0.93 -1.58
C VAL A 90 -11.96 -0.18 -2.43
N ASP A 91 -13.01 -0.87 -2.88
CA ASP A 91 -14.05 -0.26 -3.72
C ASP A 91 -14.74 0.91 -3.01
N TYR A 92 -15.14 0.71 -1.78
CA TYR A 92 -15.82 1.75 -1.00
C TYR A 92 -14.94 2.99 -0.78
N CYS A 93 -13.66 2.81 -0.47
CA CYS A 93 -12.73 3.93 -0.33
C CYS A 93 -12.57 4.71 -1.64
N LYS A 94 -12.52 4.00 -2.78
CA LYS A 94 -12.45 4.63 -4.11
C LYS A 94 -13.73 5.39 -4.46
N GLU A 95 -14.90 4.86 -4.13
CA GLU A 95 -16.20 5.56 -4.28
C GLU A 95 -16.25 6.88 -3.48
N LYS A 96 -15.61 6.92 -2.31
CA LYS A 96 -15.44 8.14 -1.50
C LYS A 96 -14.38 9.11 -2.05
N GLY A 97 -13.69 8.76 -3.15
CA GLY A 97 -12.67 9.59 -3.79
C GLY A 97 -11.27 9.48 -3.18
N LEU A 98 -11.09 8.63 -2.19
CA LEU A 98 -9.79 8.36 -1.55
C LEU A 98 -8.82 7.67 -2.52
N VAL A 99 -7.53 7.88 -2.30
CA VAL A 99 -6.48 7.03 -2.86
C VAL A 99 -6.31 5.82 -1.95
N VAL A 100 -6.26 4.62 -2.53
CA VAL A 100 -6.09 3.37 -1.78
C VAL A 100 -4.69 2.82 -1.99
N ILE A 101 -3.94 2.66 -0.89
CA ILE A 101 -2.60 2.07 -0.86
C ILE A 101 -2.71 0.67 -0.27
N GLY A 102 -2.71 -0.37 -1.10
CA GLY A 102 -2.68 -1.76 -0.62
C GLY A 102 -1.34 -2.08 0.05
N ASP A 103 -1.35 -2.29 1.36
CA ASP A 103 -0.13 -2.70 2.08
C ASP A 103 0.04 -4.22 2.00
N ILE A 104 0.58 -4.69 0.87
CA ILE A 104 0.63 -6.10 0.49
C ILE A 104 2.03 -6.71 0.51
N LYS A 105 3.06 -5.87 0.38
CA LYS A 105 4.50 -6.24 0.43
C LYS A 105 4.87 -7.44 -0.46
N ARG A 106 4.25 -7.52 -1.67
CA ARG A 106 4.53 -8.61 -2.62
C ARG A 106 5.91 -8.46 -3.25
N GLY A 107 6.47 -9.58 -3.68
CA GLY A 107 7.73 -9.64 -4.40
C GLY A 107 7.93 -11.03 -4.98
N ASP A 108 8.25 -11.11 -6.28
CA ASP A 108 8.58 -12.32 -7.02
C ASP A 108 9.36 -11.90 -8.28
N ILE A 109 9.54 -12.77 -9.24
CA ILE A 109 10.21 -12.49 -10.52
C ILE A 109 9.33 -12.83 -11.72
N GLY A 110 9.63 -12.21 -12.87
CA GLY A 110 9.06 -12.56 -14.17
C GLY A 110 7.53 -12.59 -14.18
N SER A 111 6.96 -13.66 -14.74
CA SER A 111 5.52 -13.82 -14.89
C SER A 111 4.75 -13.87 -13.55
N THR A 112 5.36 -14.40 -12.49
CA THR A 112 4.76 -14.41 -11.16
C THR A 112 4.63 -13.00 -10.60
N SER A 113 5.67 -12.18 -10.75
CA SER A 113 5.62 -10.77 -10.37
C SER A 113 4.54 -10.01 -11.17
N THR A 114 4.44 -10.29 -12.49
CA THR A 114 3.38 -9.75 -13.34
C THR A 114 1.99 -10.16 -12.83
N ALA A 115 1.80 -11.42 -12.43
CA ALA A 115 0.50 -11.89 -11.92
C ALA A 115 0.10 -11.15 -10.63
N TYR A 116 1.05 -10.90 -9.71
CA TYR A 116 0.80 -10.05 -8.54
C TYR A 116 0.43 -8.62 -8.93
N ALA A 117 1.18 -8.01 -9.85
CA ALA A 117 0.91 -6.65 -10.32
C ALA A 117 -0.49 -6.53 -10.95
N VAL A 118 -0.82 -7.45 -11.86
CA VAL A 118 -2.14 -7.49 -12.52
C VAL A 118 -3.27 -7.71 -11.51
N GLY A 119 -3.09 -8.65 -10.57
CA GLY A 119 -4.11 -8.96 -9.57
C GLY A 119 -4.46 -7.79 -8.64
N HIS A 120 -3.48 -6.94 -8.35
CA HIS A 120 -3.66 -5.82 -7.42
C HIS A 120 -3.94 -4.48 -8.13
N ILE A 121 -3.13 -4.11 -9.11
CA ILE A 121 -3.19 -2.77 -9.72
C ILE A 121 -3.44 -2.80 -11.24
N GLY A 122 -3.60 -3.97 -11.82
CA GLY A 122 -3.82 -4.15 -13.26
C GLY A 122 -5.18 -4.72 -13.61
N LYS A 123 -5.26 -5.26 -14.82
CA LYS A 123 -6.44 -5.95 -15.33
C LYS A 123 -6.08 -7.29 -15.95
N VAL A 124 -6.86 -8.32 -15.65
CA VAL A 124 -6.74 -9.66 -16.22
C VAL A 124 -7.72 -9.82 -17.36
N GLN A 125 -7.26 -10.40 -18.47
CA GLN A 125 -8.12 -10.76 -19.58
C GLN A 125 -8.77 -12.13 -19.34
N VAL A 126 -10.09 -12.19 -19.49
CA VAL A 126 -10.87 -13.42 -19.44
C VAL A 126 -11.74 -13.49 -20.69
N GLY A 127 -11.37 -14.35 -21.63
CA GLY A 127 -11.98 -14.39 -22.95
C GLY A 127 -11.79 -13.06 -23.69
N SER A 128 -12.88 -12.40 -24.08
CA SER A 128 -12.87 -11.10 -24.77
C SER A 128 -12.97 -9.89 -23.84
N LYS A 129 -13.03 -10.08 -22.52
CA LYS A 129 -13.24 -9.03 -21.52
C LYS A 129 -12.04 -8.91 -20.58
N THR A 130 -11.84 -7.71 -20.03
CA THR A 130 -10.84 -7.44 -19.01
C THR A 130 -11.50 -7.06 -17.69
N TYR A 131 -10.91 -7.51 -16.58
CA TYR A 131 -11.43 -7.28 -15.23
C TYR A 131 -10.28 -6.83 -14.31
N ALA A 132 -10.55 -5.81 -13.50
CA ALA A 132 -9.68 -5.48 -12.38
C ALA A 132 -9.88 -6.50 -11.24
N GLY A 133 -8.79 -6.91 -10.61
CA GLY A 133 -8.81 -7.74 -9.42
C GLY A 133 -9.17 -6.92 -8.17
N PHE A 134 -8.19 -6.69 -7.30
CA PHE A 134 -8.37 -5.86 -6.10
C PHE A 134 -8.48 -4.37 -6.42
N ASP A 135 -7.79 -3.89 -7.46
CA ASP A 135 -7.89 -2.53 -8.02
C ASP A 135 -7.45 -1.40 -7.07
N GLU A 136 -6.44 -1.64 -6.22
CA GLU A 136 -5.81 -0.56 -5.46
C GLU A 136 -5.20 0.50 -6.38
N ASP A 137 -4.94 1.68 -5.84
CA ASP A 137 -4.29 2.79 -6.58
C ASP A 137 -2.75 2.71 -6.48
N PHE A 138 -2.25 2.33 -5.31
CA PHE A 138 -0.85 2.02 -5.01
C PHE A 138 -0.76 0.71 -4.25
N ILE A 139 0.41 0.08 -4.31
CA ILE A 139 0.72 -1.10 -3.48
C ILE A 139 2.14 -1.03 -2.93
N THR A 140 2.40 -1.70 -1.81
CA THR A 140 3.75 -1.88 -1.29
C THR A 140 4.39 -3.13 -1.88
N VAL A 141 5.69 -3.04 -2.24
CA VAL A 141 6.45 -4.14 -2.85
C VAL A 141 7.81 -4.32 -2.19
N ASN A 142 8.31 -5.56 -2.20
CA ASN A 142 9.61 -5.93 -1.66
C ASN A 142 10.67 -5.94 -2.78
N PRO A 143 11.78 -5.17 -2.64
CA PRO A 143 12.80 -5.04 -3.68
C PRO A 143 13.86 -6.14 -3.67
N TYR A 144 13.83 -7.10 -2.76
CA TYR A 144 14.92 -8.04 -2.52
C TYR A 144 15.37 -8.83 -3.77
N LEU A 145 14.46 -9.05 -4.72
CA LEU A 145 14.74 -9.74 -5.99
C LEU A 145 15.19 -8.79 -7.12
N GLY A 146 15.46 -7.52 -6.82
CA GLY A 146 16.01 -6.56 -7.76
C GLY A 146 15.05 -6.13 -8.87
N THR A 147 15.63 -5.69 -10.00
CA THR A 147 14.86 -5.12 -11.13
C THR A 147 13.87 -6.13 -11.72
N ASP A 148 14.23 -7.41 -11.79
CA ASP A 148 13.34 -8.46 -12.32
C ASP A 148 12.06 -8.62 -11.49
N GLY A 149 12.14 -8.30 -10.20
CA GLY A 149 10.99 -8.29 -9.30
C GLY A 149 10.15 -7.02 -9.42
N ILE A 150 10.78 -5.86 -9.61
CA ILE A 150 10.11 -4.55 -9.55
C ILE A 150 9.56 -4.11 -10.92
N LYS A 151 10.31 -4.38 -12.00
CA LYS A 151 9.93 -3.95 -13.35
C LYS A 151 8.51 -4.35 -13.77
N PRO A 152 8.02 -5.58 -13.53
CA PRO A 152 6.64 -5.95 -13.88
C PRO A 152 5.58 -5.07 -13.21
N PHE A 153 5.80 -4.65 -11.96
CA PHE A 153 4.90 -3.70 -11.29
C PHE A 153 4.95 -2.31 -11.92
N VAL A 154 6.15 -1.83 -12.26
CA VAL A 154 6.31 -0.51 -12.92
C VAL A 154 5.65 -0.50 -14.30
N ASP A 155 5.76 -1.59 -15.06
CA ASP A 155 5.11 -1.72 -16.36
C ASP A 155 3.58 -1.60 -16.22
N VAL A 156 2.96 -2.29 -15.27
CA VAL A 156 1.51 -2.16 -14.98
C VAL A 156 1.17 -0.75 -14.47
N CYS A 157 2.04 -0.12 -13.68
CA CYS A 157 1.84 1.27 -13.26
C CYS A 157 1.74 2.24 -14.45
N LYS A 158 2.55 2.03 -15.49
CA LYS A 158 2.49 2.81 -16.74
C LYS A 158 1.18 2.59 -17.50
N GLU A 159 0.80 1.33 -17.65
CA GLU A 159 -0.37 0.92 -18.43
C GLU A 159 -1.69 1.37 -17.80
N GLU A 160 -1.81 1.23 -16.48
CA GLU A 160 -3.07 1.43 -15.75
C GLU A 160 -3.08 2.72 -14.91
N ASN A 161 -2.06 3.59 -15.05
CA ASN A 161 -1.90 4.79 -14.24
C ASN A 161 -2.01 4.51 -12.74
N LYS A 162 -1.20 3.61 -12.24
CA LYS A 162 -1.11 3.18 -10.84
C LYS A 162 0.26 3.56 -10.25
N GLY A 163 0.56 3.15 -9.02
CA GLY A 163 1.86 3.36 -8.43
C GLY A 163 2.25 2.27 -7.43
N ILE A 164 3.50 2.33 -6.99
CA ILE A 164 4.06 1.42 -5.98
C ILE A 164 4.86 2.19 -4.93
N PHE A 165 4.93 1.62 -3.72
CA PHE A 165 5.87 2.00 -2.68
C PHE A 165 6.82 0.84 -2.39
N VAL A 166 8.09 1.03 -2.66
CA VAL A 166 9.14 0.03 -2.46
C VAL A 166 9.65 0.09 -1.03
N LEU A 167 9.84 -1.06 -0.37
CA LEU A 167 10.46 -1.10 0.96
C LEU A 167 11.93 -0.69 0.87
N VAL A 168 12.31 0.41 1.51
CA VAL A 168 13.68 0.94 1.50
C VAL A 168 14.30 0.88 2.89
N LYS A 169 13.71 1.55 3.88
CA LYS A 169 14.13 1.46 5.27
C LYS A 169 12.91 1.27 6.16
N THR A 170 12.80 0.10 6.76
CA THR A 170 11.63 -0.28 7.56
C THR A 170 11.81 0.04 9.04
N SER A 171 10.72 0.16 9.80
CA SER A 171 10.73 0.62 11.19
C SER A 171 10.96 -0.48 12.23
N ASN A 172 10.92 -1.75 11.82
CA ASN A 172 11.07 -2.89 12.72
C ASN A 172 12.48 -2.98 13.32
N PRO A 173 12.64 -3.47 14.56
CA PRO A 173 13.93 -3.52 15.26
C PRO A 173 15.03 -4.27 14.49
N SER A 174 14.67 -5.37 13.81
CA SER A 174 15.62 -6.19 13.04
C SER A 174 15.97 -5.62 11.66
N SER A 175 15.47 -4.45 11.29
CA SER A 175 15.73 -3.86 9.96
C SER A 175 17.23 -3.69 9.68
N GLY A 176 18.03 -3.42 10.71
CA GLY A 176 19.48 -3.24 10.59
C GLY A 176 20.27 -4.49 10.24
N GLU A 177 19.68 -5.69 10.41
CA GLU A 177 20.36 -6.95 10.08
C GLU A 177 20.76 -7.03 8.60
N PHE A 178 19.97 -6.41 7.72
CA PHE A 178 20.21 -6.31 6.28
C PHE A 178 20.36 -4.87 5.82
N GLN A 179 19.41 -4.02 6.15
CA GLN A 179 19.28 -2.70 5.54
C GLN A 179 20.43 -1.75 5.87
N ASP A 180 21.07 -1.90 7.06
CA ASP A 180 22.20 -1.09 7.49
C ASP A 180 23.57 -1.70 7.09
N ARG A 181 23.59 -2.88 6.44
CA ARG A 181 24.85 -3.49 5.99
C ARG A 181 25.47 -2.63 4.90
N LEU A 182 26.80 -2.50 4.99
CA LEU A 182 27.57 -1.74 4.01
C LEU A 182 27.91 -2.61 2.80
N VAL A 183 27.59 -2.09 1.63
CA VAL A 183 28.01 -2.61 0.34
C VAL A 183 28.82 -1.50 -0.33
N ASP A 184 30.08 -1.73 -0.60
CA ASP A 184 31.01 -0.74 -1.16
C ASP A 184 31.04 0.58 -0.34
N GLY A 185 30.95 0.46 0.97
CA GLY A 185 31.00 1.60 1.91
C GLY A 185 29.69 2.37 2.07
N ARG A 186 28.60 1.96 1.42
CA ARG A 186 27.26 2.57 1.52
C ARG A 186 26.26 1.61 2.15
N PRO A 187 25.35 2.07 3.03
CA PRO A 187 24.28 1.23 3.55
C PRO A 187 23.38 0.68 2.44
N LEU A 188 22.92 -0.56 2.58
CA LEU A 188 22.06 -1.21 1.60
C LEU A 188 20.77 -0.42 1.32
N TYR A 189 20.16 0.20 2.35
CA TYR A 189 18.96 1.01 2.16
C TYR A 189 19.17 2.21 1.21
N GLU A 190 20.38 2.82 1.18
CA GLU A 190 20.69 3.89 0.23
C GLU A 190 20.80 3.37 -1.20
N ILE A 191 21.41 2.19 -1.38
CA ILE A 191 21.51 1.53 -2.69
C ILE A 191 20.11 1.19 -3.23
N VAL A 192 19.23 0.69 -2.36
CA VAL A 192 17.82 0.47 -2.73
C VAL A 192 17.13 1.79 -3.08
N GLY A 193 17.43 2.87 -2.36
CA GLY A 193 16.94 4.21 -2.68
C GLY A 193 17.36 4.69 -4.08
N ASP A 194 18.64 4.53 -4.48
CA ASP A 194 19.11 4.83 -5.84
C ASP A 194 18.30 4.04 -6.89
N MET A 195 18.03 2.78 -6.60
CA MET A 195 17.24 1.93 -7.50
C MET A 195 15.79 2.39 -7.60
N VAL A 196 15.17 2.84 -6.50
CA VAL A 196 13.81 3.42 -6.50
C VAL A 196 13.76 4.65 -7.41
N ASP A 197 14.71 5.58 -7.29
CA ASP A 197 14.78 6.76 -8.16
C ASP A 197 14.92 6.36 -9.63
N LYS A 198 15.79 5.38 -9.93
CA LYS A 198 15.99 4.84 -11.27
C LYS A 198 14.73 4.17 -11.83
N TRP A 199 14.07 3.29 -11.08
CA TRP A 199 12.84 2.60 -11.51
C TRP A 199 11.69 3.57 -11.72
N GLY A 200 11.69 4.69 -11.00
CA GLY A 200 10.65 5.72 -11.07
C GLY A 200 10.87 6.79 -12.13
N SER A 201 12.02 6.80 -12.83
CA SER A 201 12.41 7.87 -13.75
C SER A 201 11.43 8.10 -14.90
N ASP A 202 10.81 7.02 -15.41
CA ASP A 202 9.91 7.05 -16.57
C ASP A 202 8.42 7.17 -16.20
N VAL A 203 8.10 7.28 -14.91
CA VAL A 203 6.71 7.35 -14.40
C VAL A 203 6.50 8.59 -13.53
N VAL A 204 7.13 9.69 -13.89
CA VAL A 204 6.96 10.98 -13.24
C VAL A 204 5.68 11.64 -13.76
N GLY A 205 4.80 12.05 -12.83
CA GLY A 205 3.56 12.73 -13.14
C GLY A 205 3.73 14.23 -13.39
N GLU A 206 2.62 14.91 -13.70
CA GLU A 206 2.58 16.37 -13.93
C GLU A 206 3.00 17.17 -12.68
N SER A 207 2.76 16.62 -11.50
CA SER A 207 3.17 17.18 -10.20
C SER A 207 4.69 17.21 -9.99
N GLY A 208 5.46 16.56 -10.87
CA GLY A 208 6.91 16.41 -10.74
C GLY A 208 7.34 15.25 -9.84
N TYR A 209 6.39 14.49 -9.28
CA TYR A 209 6.67 13.31 -8.47
C TYR A 209 6.50 12.01 -9.26
N SER A 210 7.27 11.00 -8.86
CA SER A 210 7.22 9.65 -9.46
C SER A 210 6.08 8.82 -8.88
N ALA A 211 5.50 7.94 -9.71
CA ALA A 211 4.58 6.89 -9.29
C ALA A 211 5.29 5.74 -8.53
N VAL A 212 6.63 5.73 -8.52
CA VAL A 212 7.44 4.83 -7.70
C VAL A 212 7.92 5.60 -6.47
N GLY A 213 7.33 5.29 -5.34
CA GLY A 213 7.67 5.83 -4.03
C GLY A 213 8.46 4.84 -3.18
N ALA A 214 8.76 5.23 -1.96
CA ALA A 214 9.51 4.44 -0.99
C ALA A 214 8.79 4.35 0.35
N VAL A 215 8.94 3.21 1.04
CA VAL A 215 8.59 3.08 2.45
C VAL A 215 9.83 3.37 3.29
N VAL A 216 9.75 4.41 4.14
CA VAL A 216 10.82 4.79 5.07
C VAL A 216 10.20 5.00 6.45
N GLY A 217 10.57 4.16 7.41
CA GLY A 217 10.00 4.18 8.76
C GLY A 217 10.29 5.48 9.52
N ALA A 218 9.32 5.93 10.32
CA ALA A 218 9.41 7.15 11.13
C ALA A 218 10.49 7.08 12.22
N THR A 219 10.92 5.88 12.61
CA THR A 219 11.90 5.63 13.67
C THR A 219 13.28 6.23 13.37
N TYR A 220 13.60 6.47 12.09
CA TYR A 220 14.93 6.90 11.64
C TYR A 220 14.87 8.20 10.81
N PRO A 221 14.56 9.37 11.41
CA PRO A 221 14.36 10.61 10.66
C PRO A 221 15.61 11.10 9.91
N GLU A 222 16.81 10.86 10.44
CA GLU A 222 18.06 11.24 9.77
C GLU A 222 18.28 10.43 8.48
N MET A 223 17.94 9.14 8.49
CA MET A 223 17.97 8.31 7.28
C MET A 223 16.95 8.80 6.23
N GLY A 224 15.80 9.28 6.69
CA GLY A 224 14.80 9.92 5.83
C GLY A 224 15.34 11.17 5.11
N LYS A 225 16.17 12.00 5.78
CA LYS A 225 16.83 13.16 5.16
C LYS A 225 17.83 12.73 4.09
N VAL A 226 18.62 11.69 4.36
CA VAL A 226 19.55 11.12 3.38
C VAL A 226 18.78 10.59 2.17
N LEU A 227 17.77 9.77 2.41
CA LEU A 227 16.95 9.14 1.36
C LEU A 227 16.18 10.17 0.53
N ARG A 228 15.75 11.30 1.12
CA ARG A 228 15.14 12.40 0.34
C ARG A 228 16.10 12.97 -0.70
N LYS A 229 17.41 13.04 -0.41
CA LYS A 229 18.43 13.49 -1.38
C LYS A 229 18.67 12.45 -2.46
N VAL A 230 18.64 11.17 -2.09
CA VAL A 230 18.81 10.02 -3.01
C VAL A 230 17.61 9.89 -3.95
N MET A 231 16.39 10.10 -3.44
CA MET A 231 15.14 9.94 -4.18
C MET A 231 14.33 11.26 -4.20
N PRO A 232 14.80 12.31 -4.91
CA PRO A 232 14.21 13.66 -4.83
C PRO A 232 12.76 13.71 -5.33
N LYS A 233 12.38 12.83 -6.28
CA LYS A 233 11.05 12.80 -6.89
C LYS A 233 10.11 11.75 -6.31
N SER A 234 10.56 10.87 -5.43
CA SER A 234 9.73 9.81 -4.86
C SER A 234 8.91 10.32 -3.68
N PHE A 235 7.64 9.94 -3.64
CA PHE A 235 6.87 10.06 -2.39
C PHE A 235 7.40 9.07 -1.36
N ILE A 236 7.39 9.48 -0.09
CA ILE A 236 7.82 8.64 1.03
C ILE A 236 6.58 8.31 1.85
N LEU A 237 6.25 7.03 1.93
CA LEU A 237 5.27 6.49 2.87
C LEU A 237 6.01 6.22 4.19
N VAL A 238 5.56 6.90 5.25
CA VAL A 238 6.25 6.89 6.56
C VAL A 238 5.39 6.14 7.58
N PRO A 239 5.54 4.81 7.72
CA PRO A 239 4.86 4.06 8.77
C PRO A 239 5.49 4.31 10.15
N GLY A 240 4.67 4.10 11.21
CA GLY A 240 5.13 4.22 12.58
C GLY A 240 5.18 5.66 13.09
N TYR A 241 4.45 6.59 12.47
CA TYR A 241 4.30 7.94 12.98
C TYR A 241 3.26 7.95 14.11
N GLY A 242 3.72 8.29 15.31
CA GLY A 242 2.93 8.25 16.54
C GLY A 242 3.50 7.26 17.56
N ALA A 243 2.64 6.65 18.39
CA ALA A 243 3.05 5.68 19.39
C ALA A 243 3.29 4.30 18.73
N GLN A 244 4.54 3.97 18.44
CA GLN A 244 5.04 2.63 18.16
C GLN A 244 6.11 2.25 19.17
#